data_987095a66be7c12706a10012cc6e4c0a
#
_entry.id   987095a66be7c12706a10012cc6e4c0a
#
_cell.length_a   1.000
_cell.length_b   1.000
_cell.length_c   1.000
_cell.angle_alpha   90.00
_cell.angle_beta   90.00
_cell.angle_gamma   90.00
#
_symmetry.space_group_name_H-M   'P 1'
#
loop_
_entity.id
_entity.type
_entity.pdbx_description
1 polymer ?
#
loop_
_entity_poly.entity_id
_entity_poly.type
_entity_poly.pdbx_seq_one_letter_code
_entity_poly.pdbx_strand_id
1 'polypeptide(L)'
;MKNSIFTRYISVFLIIIFISFTILVAVVSSMTIQSENDNRQKLAETTAEYITEYIRMGMNEIPAPVAFERYVAYKSADISRTVGILSGSSEKMTVMLTTSEGKILISSGNSVSGRILDGKTLAGIGSGEEALFYGDIGGLLSKTSGIFIKPVITPRTEEVTGAVIVCFSAGEADALTFKAVRTIVLVSLWIMIASFTAIYFITERTVSPLKEMSRATKQFANGKFDVRIPVKGNDEITELAIAFNTMAESLSRQEYTRSTFLANVSHDLRTPMTTISGFIDGIQSGAIPPEKQDYYLGIIAQEVRRLSRLVSSLLDISRIQAGDRKFEKADFDICEMARLILISFESKIDEKNLDIEFDAPDELTAYSDKDAIYQVLYNICDNGMKFSREGGKFRITIRDGGDSIAVSVYNEGVGISEEDLPYVFDRFYKSDKSRGLDKTGVGLGLYICKTITDSLGGKLFVKSEYGKYCEFTMILEKGRSK
;
A
#
# COMPACT_ATOMS: atom_id res chain seq x y z
N MET A 1 -21.46 -0.52 -12.61
CA MET A 1 -20.12 -0.15 -12.12
C MET A 1 -20.12 -0.33 -10.61
N LYS A 2 -19.44 -1.36 -10.07
CA LYS A 2 -19.30 -1.53 -8.62
C LYS A 2 -18.51 -0.33 -8.10
N ASN A 3 -19.13 0.49 -7.27
CA ASN A 3 -18.49 1.63 -6.63
C ASN A 3 -17.25 1.14 -5.88
N SER A 4 -16.07 1.44 -6.42
CA SER A 4 -14.82 1.23 -5.71
C SER A 4 -14.91 2.03 -4.40
N ILE A 5 -14.49 1.44 -3.28
CA ILE A 5 -14.33 2.12 -1.98
C ILE A 5 -13.67 3.49 -2.19
N PHE A 6 -12.75 3.55 -3.09
CA PHE A 6 -12.04 4.72 -3.56
C PHE A 6 -12.92 5.83 -4.18
N THR A 7 -13.83 5.50 -5.10
CA THR A 7 -14.76 6.50 -5.68
C THR A 7 -15.65 7.09 -4.58
N ARG A 8 -16.00 6.29 -3.57
CA ARG A 8 -16.73 6.77 -2.39
C ARG A 8 -15.89 7.76 -1.55
N TYR A 9 -14.63 7.43 -1.23
CA TYR A 9 -13.78 8.33 -0.45
C TYR A 9 -13.54 9.66 -1.16
N ILE A 10 -13.22 9.64 -2.45
CA ILE A 10 -13.03 10.89 -3.23
C ILE A 10 -14.33 11.70 -3.27
N SER A 11 -15.46 11.07 -3.55
CA SER A 11 -16.74 11.79 -3.61
C SER A 11 -17.06 12.45 -2.27
N VAL A 12 -16.87 11.75 -1.15
CA VAL A 12 -17.09 12.30 0.18
C VAL A 12 -16.13 13.46 0.46
N PHE A 13 -14.86 13.29 0.14
CA PHE A 13 -13.84 14.33 0.37
C PHE A 13 -14.09 15.58 -0.46
N LEU A 14 -14.48 15.42 -1.73
CA LEU A 14 -14.87 16.52 -2.60
C LEU A 14 -16.12 17.25 -2.10
N ILE A 15 -17.12 16.52 -1.62
CA ILE A 15 -18.33 17.11 -1.03
C ILE A 15 -17.96 17.91 0.22
N ILE A 16 -17.13 17.38 1.11
CA ILE A 16 -16.67 18.08 2.31
C ILE A 16 -15.93 19.37 1.95
N ILE A 17 -15.01 19.33 1.00
CA ILE A 17 -14.28 20.53 0.52
C ILE A 17 -15.26 21.55 -0.04
N PHE A 18 -16.18 21.14 -0.90
CA PHE A 18 -17.16 22.03 -1.52
C PHE A 18 -18.05 22.72 -0.46
N ILE A 19 -18.57 21.94 0.49
CA ILE A 19 -19.40 22.47 1.59
C ILE A 19 -18.59 23.43 2.46
N SER A 20 -17.36 23.05 2.84
CA SER A 20 -16.48 23.88 3.67
C SER A 20 -16.18 25.23 3.01
N PHE A 21 -15.85 25.24 1.71
CA PHE A 21 -15.63 26.51 0.98
C PHE A 21 -16.90 27.34 0.83
N THR A 22 -18.04 26.70 0.58
CA THR A 22 -19.31 27.42 0.48
C THR A 22 -19.66 28.11 1.81
N ILE A 23 -19.48 27.42 2.93
CA ILE A 23 -19.69 27.98 4.26
C ILE A 23 -18.68 29.12 4.53
N LEU A 24 -17.42 28.92 4.22
CA LEU A 24 -16.38 29.95 4.40
C LEU A 24 -16.72 31.23 3.66
N VAL A 25 -17.07 31.13 2.37
CA VAL A 25 -17.45 32.28 1.53
C VAL A 25 -18.70 32.98 2.11
N ALA A 26 -19.71 32.21 2.51
CA ALA A 26 -20.93 32.76 3.08
C ALA A 26 -20.65 33.52 4.40
N VAL A 27 -19.89 32.91 5.31
CA VAL A 27 -19.56 33.50 6.62
C VAL A 27 -18.73 34.77 6.45
N VAL A 28 -17.63 34.71 5.66
CA VAL A 28 -16.77 35.89 5.46
C VAL A 28 -17.52 37.01 4.74
N SER A 29 -18.33 36.70 3.73
CA SER A 29 -19.17 37.71 3.06
C SER A 29 -20.16 38.36 4.04
N SER A 30 -20.84 37.56 4.86
CA SER A 30 -21.76 38.06 5.87
C SER A 30 -21.06 38.95 6.90
N MET A 31 -19.91 38.52 7.41
CA MET A 31 -19.11 39.30 8.37
C MET A 31 -18.62 40.64 7.76
N THR A 32 -18.21 40.62 6.51
CA THR A 32 -17.73 41.82 5.82
C THR A 32 -18.88 42.85 5.66
N ILE A 33 -20.06 42.40 5.23
CA ILE A 33 -21.25 43.25 5.08
C ILE A 33 -21.69 43.79 6.45
N GLN A 34 -21.71 42.96 7.47
CA GLN A 34 -22.08 43.38 8.82
C GLN A 34 -21.09 44.40 9.39
N SER A 35 -19.78 44.16 9.27
CA SER A 35 -18.74 45.11 9.70
C SER A 35 -18.86 46.48 9.01
N GLU A 36 -19.21 46.47 7.72
CA GLU A 36 -19.43 47.72 6.96
C GLU A 36 -20.66 48.48 7.46
N ASN A 37 -21.76 47.79 7.75
CA ASN A 37 -22.95 48.40 8.32
C ASN A 37 -22.69 48.98 9.71
N ASP A 38 -21.97 48.27 10.55
CA ASP A 38 -21.58 48.76 11.92
C ASP A 38 -20.68 50.02 11.82
N ASN A 39 -19.76 50.04 10.88
CA ASN A 39 -18.91 51.20 10.64
C ASN A 39 -19.71 52.44 10.17
N ARG A 40 -20.71 52.23 9.30
CA ARG A 40 -21.61 53.31 8.79
C ARG A 40 -22.50 53.82 9.94
N GLN A 41 -23.03 52.96 10.79
CA GLN A 41 -23.80 53.35 11.96
C GLN A 41 -22.94 54.23 12.89
N LYS A 42 -21.73 53.76 13.28
CA LYS A 42 -20.81 54.51 14.13
C LYS A 42 -20.48 55.88 13.54
N LEU A 43 -20.24 55.94 12.24
CA LEU A 43 -19.97 57.21 11.54
C LEU A 43 -21.20 58.15 11.58
N ALA A 44 -22.41 57.61 11.44
CA ALA A 44 -23.65 58.39 11.56
C ALA A 44 -23.85 58.93 12.99
N GLU A 45 -23.63 58.09 14.02
CA GLU A 45 -23.66 58.47 15.43
C GLU A 45 -22.69 59.62 15.73
N THR A 46 -21.40 59.46 15.33
CA THR A 46 -20.35 60.45 15.54
C THR A 46 -20.66 61.74 14.80
N THR A 47 -21.20 61.67 13.57
CA THR A 47 -21.59 62.85 12.78
C THR A 47 -22.74 63.60 13.43
N ALA A 48 -23.76 62.88 13.89
CA ALA A 48 -24.90 63.47 14.60
C ALA A 48 -24.47 64.15 15.92
N GLU A 49 -23.60 63.49 16.68
CA GLU A 49 -23.06 64.03 17.89
C GLU A 49 -22.28 65.34 17.68
N TYR A 50 -21.37 65.31 16.70
CA TYR A 50 -20.56 66.50 16.38
C TYR A 50 -21.43 67.68 15.98
N ILE A 51 -22.46 67.49 15.13
CA ILE A 51 -23.33 68.58 14.68
C ILE A 51 -24.22 69.06 15.84
N THR A 52 -24.75 68.16 16.66
CA THR A 52 -25.54 68.53 17.81
C THR A 52 -24.72 69.38 18.81
N GLU A 53 -23.47 68.95 19.09
CA GLU A 53 -22.59 69.69 20.00
C GLU A 53 -22.16 71.03 19.42
N TYR A 54 -21.87 71.10 18.12
CA TYR A 54 -21.57 72.35 17.41
C TYR A 54 -22.74 73.36 17.53
N ILE A 55 -23.97 72.94 17.34
CA ILE A 55 -25.15 73.77 17.46
C ILE A 55 -25.38 74.20 18.92
N ARG A 56 -25.22 73.26 19.90
CA ARG A 56 -25.36 73.52 21.32
C ARG A 56 -24.35 74.53 21.83
N MET A 57 -23.12 74.44 21.45
CA MET A 57 -22.05 75.43 21.80
C MET A 57 -22.38 76.82 21.22
N GLY A 58 -22.79 76.86 19.95
CA GLY A 58 -23.08 78.14 19.31
C GLY A 58 -24.34 78.82 19.87
N MET A 59 -25.36 78.04 20.32
CA MET A 59 -26.54 78.58 20.99
C MET A 59 -26.19 79.11 22.39
N ASN A 60 -25.20 78.55 23.05
CA ASN A 60 -24.77 78.90 24.39
C ASN A 60 -23.99 80.23 24.43
N GLU A 61 -23.36 80.58 23.34
CA GLU A 61 -22.58 81.85 23.19
C GLU A 61 -23.47 83.07 23.01
N ILE A 62 -24.78 82.90 22.67
CA ILE A 62 -25.67 84.07 22.48
C ILE A 62 -26.27 84.51 23.83
N PRO A 63 -26.13 85.79 24.21
CA PRO A 63 -26.52 86.28 25.51
C PRO A 63 -28.05 86.26 25.80
N ALA A 64 -28.89 86.23 24.80
CA ALA A 64 -30.36 86.22 24.91
C ALA A 64 -30.94 84.89 24.41
N PRO A 65 -32.01 84.36 24.99
CA PRO A 65 -32.67 83.15 24.46
C PRO A 65 -33.24 83.42 23.07
N VAL A 66 -32.68 82.76 22.09
CA VAL A 66 -33.13 82.81 20.69
C VAL A 66 -33.82 81.48 20.35
N ALA A 67 -35.02 81.55 19.74
CA ALA A 67 -35.67 80.33 19.26
C ALA A 67 -34.77 79.59 18.27
N PHE A 68 -34.72 78.25 18.41
CA PHE A 68 -33.86 77.35 17.65
C PHE A 68 -33.92 77.62 16.10
N GLU A 69 -35.13 77.79 15.58
CA GLU A 69 -35.33 78.11 14.15
C GLU A 69 -34.66 79.40 13.73
N ARG A 70 -34.72 80.43 14.56
CA ARG A 70 -34.05 81.74 14.26
C ARG A 70 -32.53 81.63 14.35
N TYR A 71 -32.04 80.84 15.32
CA TYR A 71 -30.59 80.55 15.40
C TYR A 71 -30.07 79.81 14.15
N VAL A 72 -30.77 78.71 13.74
CA VAL A 72 -30.41 77.97 12.56
C VAL A 72 -30.53 78.83 11.30
N ALA A 73 -31.56 79.69 11.16
CA ALA A 73 -31.67 80.64 10.05
C ALA A 73 -30.51 81.66 10.01
N TYR A 74 -30.15 82.24 11.19
CA TYR A 74 -29.05 83.17 11.28
C TYR A 74 -27.68 82.57 10.96
N LYS A 75 -27.41 81.34 11.40
CA LYS A 75 -26.15 80.60 11.19
C LYS A 75 -26.25 79.63 10.02
N SER A 76 -27.26 79.75 9.18
CA SER A 76 -27.55 78.78 8.10
C SER A 76 -26.36 78.47 7.19
N ALA A 77 -25.59 79.49 6.84
CA ALA A 77 -24.42 79.33 5.96
C ALA A 77 -23.30 78.49 6.60
N ASP A 78 -23.04 78.76 7.91
CA ASP A 78 -21.98 78.02 8.65
C ASP A 78 -22.43 76.59 8.97
N ILE A 79 -23.69 76.40 9.37
CA ILE A 79 -24.24 75.08 9.66
C ILE A 79 -24.29 74.25 8.36
N SER A 80 -24.80 74.87 7.26
CA SER A 80 -24.85 74.19 5.96
C SER A 80 -23.45 73.77 5.49
N ARG A 81 -22.43 74.62 5.70
CA ARG A 81 -21.05 74.31 5.35
C ARG A 81 -20.53 73.12 6.22
N THR A 82 -20.78 73.13 7.49
CA THR A 82 -20.40 72.05 8.45
C THR A 82 -21.10 70.74 8.08
N VAL A 83 -22.40 70.78 7.86
CA VAL A 83 -23.21 69.66 7.39
C VAL A 83 -22.73 69.13 6.04
N GLY A 84 -22.38 70.04 5.10
CA GLY A 84 -21.83 69.68 3.82
C GLY A 84 -20.46 69.01 3.86
N ILE A 85 -19.57 69.49 4.73
CA ILE A 85 -18.24 68.90 4.93
C ILE A 85 -18.39 67.50 5.54
N LEU A 86 -19.19 67.36 6.58
CA LEU A 86 -19.37 66.07 7.27
C LEU A 86 -20.15 65.06 6.42
N SER A 87 -21.11 65.46 5.63
CA SER A 87 -21.78 64.59 4.67
C SER A 87 -20.94 64.29 3.43
N GLY A 88 -20.10 65.21 2.99
CA GLY A 88 -19.22 65.06 1.82
C GLY A 88 -18.04 64.13 2.06
N SER A 89 -17.70 63.83 3.30
CA SER A 89 -16.70 62.81 3.64
C SER A 89 -17.17 61.38 3.39
N SER A 90 -18.47 61.19 3.10
CA SER A 90 -19.05 59.89 2.72
C SER A 90 -20.17 60.14 1.68
N GLU A 91 -19.94 59.76 0.43
CA GLU A 91 -20.87 59.96 -0.71
C GLU A 91 -22.31 59.44 -0.50
N LYS A 92 -22.58 58.75 0.60
CA LYS A 92 -23.85 58.05 0.86
C LYS A 92 -24.53 58.44 2.17
N MET A 93 -24.09 59.52 2.80
CA MET A 93 -24.75 60.02 4.01
C MET A 93 -25.50 61.30 3.71
N THR A 94 -26.75 61.35 4.16
CA THR A 94 -27.55 62.58 4.11
C THR A 94 -27.82 63.05 5.54
N VAL A 95 -27.39 64.24 5.81
CA VAL A 95 -27.61 64.88 7.14
C VAL A 95 -28.74 65.90 7.00
N MET A 96 -29.69 65.86 7.92
CA MET A 96 -30.81 66.80 8.02
C MET A 96 -30.88 67.38 9.41
N LEU A 97 -31.19 68.64 9.49
CA LEU A 97 -31.49 69.37 10.71
C LEU A 97 -32.97 69.74 10.70
N THR A 98 -33.70 69.38 11.74
CA THR A 98 -35.15 69.53 11.83
C THR A 98 -35.62 70.27 13.07
N THR A 99 -36.78 70.83 13.04
CA THR A 99 -37.50 71.33 14.21
C THR A 99 -38.08 70.16 15.03
N SER A 100 -38.54 70.45 16.25
CA SER A 100 -39.30 69.46 17.08
C SER A 100 -40.60 68.98 16.40
N GLU A 101 -41.18 69.77 15.48
CA GLU A 101 -42.34 69.47 14.68
C GLU A 101 -41.99 68.68 13.37
N GLY A 102 -40.70 68.35 13.16
CA GLY A 102 -40.22 67.57 12.03
C GLY A 102 -40.07 68.37 10.72
N LYS A 103 -40.07 69.69 10.75
CA LYS A 103 -39.82 70.52 9.57
C LYS A 103 -38.30 70.58 9.32
N ILE A 104 -37.91 70.22 8.11
CA ILE A 104 -36.48 70.21 7.71
C ILE A 104 -36.01 71.65 7.48
N LEU A 105 -35.03 72.10 8.25
CA LEU A 105 -34.41 73.39 8.16
C LEU A 105 -33.20 73.41 7.23
N ILE A 106 -32.32 72.45 7.35
CA ILE A 106 -31.11 72.26 6.55
C ILE A 106 -30.99 70.80 6.14
N SER A 107 -30.58 70.54 4.93
CA SER A 107 -30.27 69.21 4.43
C SER A 107 -29.00 69.30 3.56
N SER A 108 -28.13 68.27 3.71
CA SER A 108 -26.97 68.06 2.79
C SER A 108 -27.42 67.65 1.38
N GLY A 109 -28.67 67.17 1.21
CA GLY A 109 -29.24 66.77 -0.08
C GLY A 109 -30.13 67.89 -0.65
N ASN A 110 -29.93 68.26 -1.91
CA ASN A 110 -30.42 69.48 -2.58
C ASN A 110 -31.96 69.66 -2.76
N SER A 111 -32.83 68.84 -2.18
CA SER A 111 -34.28 68.93 -2.54
C SER A 111 -35.29 68.80 -1.39
N VAL A 112 -34.83 68.84 -0.14
CA VAL A 112 -35.67 68.37 0.97
C VAL A 112 -36.02 69.46 2.00
N SER A 113 -35.40 70.64 1.94
CA SER A 113 -35.64 71.75 2.90
C SER A 113 -37.08 72.25 2.84
N GLY A 114 -37.72 72.39 3.98
CA GLY A 114 -39.10 72.85 4.12
C GLY A 114 -40.20 71.75 4.12
N ARG A 115 -39.83 70.48 3.88
CA ARG A 115 -40.77 69.35 4.03
C ARG A 115 -40.90 68.95 5.48
N ILE A 116 -42.04 68.28 5.79
CA ILE A 116 -42.31 67.73 7.13
C ILE A 116 -42.09 66.22 7.05
N LEU A 117 -41.44 65.69 8.09
CA LEU A 117 -41.12 64.28 8.22
C LEU A 117 -42.37 63.43 8.52
N ASP A 118 -42.28 62.12 8.27
CA ASP A 118 -43.32 61.17 8.53
C ASP A 118 -43.54 60.94 10.08
N GLY A 119 -44.68 60.34 10.44
CA GLY A 119 -45.05 60.16 11.83
C GLY A 119 -44.11 59.26 12.64
N LYS A 120 -43.40 58.31 11.97
CA LYS A 120 -42.41 57.49 12.65
C LYS A 120 -41.17 58.25 13.07
N THR A 121 -40.66 59.07 12.16
CA THR A 121 -39.49 59.90 12.39
C THR A 121 -39.80 61.01 13.41
N LEU A 122 -41.04 61.57 13.40
CA LEU A 122 -41.54 62.49 14.37
C LEU A 122 -41.61 61.91 15.78
N ALA A 123 -42.07 60.63 15.92
CA ALA A 123 -42.06 59.94 17.20
C ALA A 123 -40.66 59.76 17.78
N GLY A 124 -39.67 59.49 16.93
CA GLY A 124 -38.26 59.42 17.31
C GLY A 124 -37.69 60.75 17.80
N ILE A 125 -38.13 61.91 17.24
CA ILE A 125 -37.71 63.23 17.69
C ILE A 125 -38.39 63.56 19.04
N GLY A 126 -39.64 63.21 19.18
CA GLY A 126 -40.44 63.52 20.40
C GLY A 126 -40.06 62.72 21.62
N SER A 127 -39.34 61.56 21.49
CA SER A 127 -38.90 60.77 22.62
C SER A 127 -37.77 61.46 23.42
N GLY A 128 -37.06 62.40 22.83
CA GLY A 128 -35.91 63.04 23.49
C GLY A 128 -34.68 62.13 23.65
N GLU A 129 -34.74 60.92 23.14
CA GLU A 129 -33.69 59.93 23.18
C GLU A 129 -33.08 59.70 21.77
N GLU A 130 -31.86 59.17 21.73
CA GLU A 130 -31.25 58.74 20.47
C GLU A 130 -32.02 57.54 19.89
N ALA A 131 -32.35 57.57 18.61
CA ALA A 131 -33.11 56.52 17.95
C ALA A 131 -32.40 56.08 16.65
N LEU A 132 -32.36 54.76 16.44
CA LEU A 132 -31.92 54.15 15.17
C LEU A 132 -33.04 53.27 14.61
N PHE A 133 -33.44 53.51 13.41
CA PHE A 133 -34.35 52.62 12.70
C PHE A 133 -34.07 52.59 11.20
N TYR A 134 -34.71 51.69 10.48
CA TYR A 134 -34.52 51.52 9.03
C TYR A 134 -35.82 51.88 8.33
N GLY A 135 -35.71 52.72 7.28
CA GLY A 135 -36.86 53.20 6.54
C GLY A 135 -36.49 54.08 5.37
N ASP A 136 -37.48 54.76 4.75
CA ASP A 136 -37.34 55.67 3.62
C ASP A 136 -37.76 57.14 3.94
N ILE A 137 -38.09 57.42 5.17
CA ILE A 137 -38.55 58.73 5.65
C ILE A 137 -39.70 59.25 4.78
N GLY A 138 -40.80 58.49 4.68
CA GLY A 138 -41.97 58.93 3.90
C GLY A 138 -41.70 59.15 2.40
N GLY A 139 -40.78 58.37 1.82
CA GLY A 139 -40.43 58.47 0.38
C GLY A 139 -39.44 59.59 0.04
N LEU A 140 -38.80 60.21 1.05
CA LEU A 140 -37.76 61.23 0.82
C LEU A 140 -36.41 60.62 0.41
N LEU A 141 -36.21 59.34 0.75
CA LEU A 141 -35.02 58.60 0.35
C LEU A 141 -35.38 57.58 -0.74
N SER A 142 -34.57 57.46 -1.73
CA SER A 142 -34.81 56.57 -2.86
C SER A 142 -34.68 55.08 -2.52
N LYS A 143 -34.15 54.77 -1.37
CA LYS A 143 -33.91 53.37 -0.87
C LYS A 143 -34.05 53.32 0.65
N THR A 144 -34.31 52.12 1.16
CA THR A 144 -34.29 51.88 2.58
C THR A 144 -32.92 52.24 3.17
N SER A 145 -32.94 53.16 4.12
CA SER A 145 -31.74 53.70 4.76
C SER A 145 -31.77 53.45 6.27
N GLY A 146 -30.59 53.32 6.88
CA GLY A 146 -30.46 53.46 8.32
C GLY A 146 -30.60 54.94 8.67
N ILE A 147 -31.44 55.22 9.62
CA ILE A 147 -31.78 56.59 10.08
C ILE A 147 -31.43 56.68 11.56
N PHE A 148 -30.41 57.48 11.83
CA PHE A 148 -30.02 57.81 13.20
C PHE A 148 -30.52 59.21 13.54
N ILE A 149 -31.25 59.33 14.65
CA ILE A 149 -31.81 60.59 15.15
C ILE A 149 -31.16 60.93 16.47
N LYS A 150 -30.58 62.16 16.53
CA LYS A 150 -30.09 62.75 17.78
C LYS A 150 -30.82 64.02 18.08
N PRO A 151 -31.60 64.10 19.20
CA PRO A 151 -32.31 65.31 19.57
C PRO A 151 -31.35 66.46 19.92
N VAL A 152 -31.76 67.67 19.54
CA VAL A 152 -31.06 68.89 19.92
C VAL A 152 -31.79 69.49 21.11
N ILE A 153 -31.17 69.46 22.27
CA ILE A 153 -31.71 69.97 23.51
C ILE A 153 -31.12 71.37 23.75
N THR A 154 -31.99 72.33 24.01
CA THR A 154 -31.58 73.70 24.32
C THR A 154 -30.93 73.80 25.67
N PRO A 155 -29.73 74.37 25.84
CA PRO A 155 -28.97 74.36 27.07
C PRO A 155 -29.65 75.02 28.28
N ARG A 156 -30.63 75.90 28.05
CA ARG A 156 -31.29 76.72 29.10
C ARG A 156 -32.70 76.21 29.51
N THR A 157 -33.37 75.51 28.64
CA THR A 157 -34.75 75.02 28.90
C THR A 157 -34.83 73.53 29.06
N GLU A 158 -33.79 72.81 28.73
CA GLU A 158 -33.74 71.32 28.68
C GLU A 158 -34.86 70.71 27.79
N GLU A 159 -35.45 71.55 26.91
CA GLU A 159 -36.48 71.08 25.98
C GLU A 159 -35.89 70.67 24.65
N VAL A 160 -36.47 69.63 24.02
CA VAL A 160 -36.15 69.22 22.67
C VAL A 160 -36.64 70.23 21.68
N THR A 161 -35.75 70.98 21.04
CA THR A 161 -36.09 72.05 20.13
C THR A 161 -35.94 71.65 18.65
N GLY A 162 -35.28 70.52 18.39
CA GLY A 162 -35.07 69.96 17.07
C GLY A 162 -34.30 68.63 17.13
N ALA A 163 -33.87 68.18 15.97
CA ALA A 163 -33.06 66.98 15.85
C ALA A 163 -32.08 67.05 14.69
N VAL A 164 -30.97 66.38 14.89
CA VAL A 164 -30.01 66.03 13.79
C VAL A 164 -30.36 64.61 13.34
N ILE A 165 -30.63 64.45 12.08
CA ILE A 165 -30.96 63.15 11.46
C ILE A 165 -29.88 62.85 10.48
N VAL A 166 -29.24 61.72 10.66
CA VAL A 166 -28.24 61.20 9.74
C VAL A 166 -28.74 59.94 9.12
N CYS A 167 -28.90 60.00 7.80
CA CYS A 167 -29.35 58.84 6.98
C CYS A 167 -28.16 58.26 6.27
N PHE A 168 -28.02 56.96 6.32
CA PHE A 168 -26.98 56.21 5.59
C PHE A 168 -27.60 55.02 4.83
N SER A 169 -27.03 54.70 3.68
CA SER A 169 -27.54 53.58 2.85
C SER A 169 -27.40 52.26 3.59
N ALA A 170 -28.52 51.57 3.81
CA ALA A 170 -28.54 50.24 4.45
C ALA A 170 -28.60 49.16 3.37
N GLY A 171 -27.72 48.15 3.46
CA GLY A 171 -27.79 46.94 2.63
C GLY A 171 -27.16 47.07 1.21
N GLU A 172 -26.68 48.25 0.80
CA GLU A 172 -25.89 48.36 -0.41
C GLU A 172 -24.42 48.09 -0.09
N ALA A 173 -23.89 46.96 -0.65
CA ALA A 173 -22.46 46.72 -0.60
C ALA A 173 -21.73 47.79 -1.46
N ASP A 174 -20.82 48.51 -0.86
CA ASP A 174 -19.99 49.46 -1.60
C ASP A 174 -19.10 48.69 -2.63
N ALA A 175 -18.62 49.44 -3.64
CA ALA A 175 -17.71 48.88 -4.64
C ALA A 175 -16.51 48.16 -4.02
N LEU A 176 -16.03 48.59 -2.84
CA LEU A 176 -14.92 47.98 -2.09
C LEU A 176 -15.36 46.64 -1.50
N THR A 177 -16.53 46.58 -0.85
CA THR A 177 -17.08 45.34 -0.29
C THR A 177 -17.34 44.31 -1.39
N PHE A 178 -17.93 44.73 -2.50
CA PHE A 178 -18.13 43.88 -3.67
C PHE A 178 -16.79 43.34 -4.22
N LYS A 179 -15.79 44.21 -4.32
CA LYS A 179 -14.43 43.85 -4.76
C LYS A 179 -13.79 42.84 -3.79
N ALA A 180 -13.92 43.06 -2.48
CA ALA A 180 -13.43 42.14 -1.46
C ALA A 180 -14.08 40.77 -1.55
N VAL A 181 -15.42 40.70 -1.59
CA VAL A 181 -16.17 39.45 -1.74
C VAL A 181 -15.80 38.71 -3.03
N ARG A 182 -15.70 39.43 -4.15
CA ARG A 182 -15.26 38.87 -5.43
C ARG A 182 -13.86 38.27 -5.33
N THR A 183 -12.93 38.95 -4.65
CA THR A 183 -11.56 38.45 -4.46
C THR A 183 -11.55 37.17 -3.63
N ILE A 184 -12.33 37.14 -2.54
CA ILE A 184 -12.46 35.94 -1.70
C ILE A 184 -13.00 34.75 -2.51
N VAL A 185 -14.03 34.97 -3.32
CA VAL A 185 -14.60 33.93 -4.20
C VAL A 185 -13.57 33.42 -5.20
N LEU A 186 -12.79 34.30 -5.83
CA LEU A 186 -11.76 33.91 -6.78
C LEU A 186 -10.63 33.12 -6.12
N VAL A 187 -10.15 33.56 -4.96
CA VAL A 187 -9.12 32.82 -4.21
C VAL A 187 -9.63 31.45 -3.77
N SER A 188 -10.87 31.36 -3.27
CA SER A 188 -11.50 30.10 -2.90
C SER A 188 -11.60 29.14 -4.10
N LEU A 189 -11.94 29.64 -5.27
CA LEU A 189 -11.98 28.85 -6.50
C LEU A 189 -10.61 28.28 -6.88
N TRP A 190 -9.55 29.09 -6.78
CA TRP A 190 -8.20 28.62 -7.06
C TRP A 190 -7.74 27.54 -6.08
N ILE A 191 -8.03 27.71 -4.78
CA ILE A 191 -7.69 26.70 -3.76
C ILE A 191 -8.47 25.39 -4.04
N MET A 192 -9.73 25.50 -4.45
CA MET A 192 -10.55 24.34 -4.80
C MET A 192 -9.97 23.58 -6.00
N ILE A 193 -9.55 24.27 -7.06
CA ILE A 193 -8.90 23.68 -8.23
C ILE A 193 -7.58 23.00 -7.85
N ALA A 194 -6.75 23.67 -7.03
CA ALA A 194 -5.48 23.12 -6.56
C ALA A 194 -5.72 21.85 -5.73
N SER A 195 -6.70 21.85 -4.83
CA SER A 195 -7.06 20.69 -4.00
C SER A 195 -7.55 19.52 -4.85
N PHE A 196 -8.40 19.79 -5.85
CA PHE A 196 -8.88 18.77 -6.79
C PHE A 196 -7.73 18.13 -7.56
N THR A 197 -6.80 18.97 -8.06
CA THR A 197 -5.62 18.51 -8.79
C THR A 197 -4.72 17.65 -7.91
N ALA A 198 -4.46 18.08 -6.69
CA ALA A 198 -3.65 17.32 -5.72
C ALA A 198 -4.28 15.95 -5.40
N ILE A 199 -5.59 15.92 -5.15
CA ILE A 199 -6.33 14.67 -4.89
C ILE A 199 -6.26 13.75 -6.10
N TYR A 200 -6.38 14.27 -7.31
CA TYR A 200 -6.29 13.48 -8.54
C TYR A 200 -4.91 12.79 -8.65
N PHE A 201 -3.83 13.53 -8.44
CA PHE A 201 -2.46 12.97 -8.50
C PHE A 201 -2.18 11.95 -7.40
N ILE A 202 -2.56 12.24 -6.15
CA ILE A 202 -2.40 11.28 -5.04
C ILE A 202 -3.15 10.00 -5.34
N THR A 203 -4.36 10.14 -5.86
CA THR A 203 -5.23 9.04 -6.25
C THR A 203 -4.60 8.12 -7.29
N GLU A 204 -4.11 8.68 -8.39
CA GLU A 204 -3.48 7.93 -9.47
C GLU A 204 -2.24 7.19 -8.95
N ARG A 205 -1.46 7.86 -8.11
CA ARG A 205 -0.21 7.31 -7.58
C ARG A 205 -0.39 6.23 -6.52
N THR A 206 -1.47 6.28 -5.73
CA THR A 206 -1.68 5.34 -4.61
C THR A 206 -2.66 4.23 -4.97
N VAL A 207 -3.74 4.54 -5.65
CA VAL A 207 -4.85 3.58 -5.83
C VAL A 207 -4.73 2.75 -7.09
N SER A 208 -4.14 3.28 -8.15
CA SER A 208 -3.91 2.51 -9.38
C SER A 208 -3.04 1.27 -9.09
N PRO A 209 -1.87 1.39 -8.42
CA PRO A 209 -1.06 0.25 -8.03
C PRO A 209 -1.79 -0.77 -7.13
N LEU A 210 -2.56 -0.31 -6.16
CA LEU A 210 -3.35 -1.21 -5.31
C LEU A 210 -4.41 -2.01 -6.08
N LYS A 211 -5.02 -1.42 -7.11
CA LYS A 211 -5.92 -2.16 -8.01
C LYS A 211 -5.18 -3.20 -8.85
N GLU A 212 -4.00 -2.86 -9.34
CA GLU A 212 -3.15 -3.80 -10.07
C GLU A 212 -2.75 -4.98 -9.17
N MET A 213 -2.33 -4.71 -7.93
CA MET A 213 -2.04 -5.74 -6.94
C MET A 213 -3.24 -6.64 -6.65
N SER A 214 -4.43 -6.05 -6.45
CA SER A 214 -5.66 -6.83 -6.26
C SER A 214 -6.01 -7.72 -7.46
N ARG A 215 -5.76 -7.25 -8.69
CA ARG A 215 -5.95 -8.05 -9.90
C ARG A 215 -4.91 -9.16 -10.01
N ALA A 216 -3.63 -8.83 -9.76
CA ALA A 216 -2.55 -9.79 -9.78
C ALA A 216 -2.79 -10.91 -8.74
N THR A 217 -3.20 -10.57 -7.52
CA THR A 217 -3.52 -11.54 -6.47
C THR A 217 -4.67 -12.46 -6.87
N LYS A 218 -5.71 -11.94 -7.53
CA LYS A 218 -6.82 -12.77 -8.04
C LYS A 218 -6.39 -13.71 -9.15
N GLN A 219 -5.53 -13.26 -10.07
CA GLN A 219 -4.98 -14.11 -11.13
C GLN A 219 -4.08 -15.19 -10.55
N PHE A 220 -3.28 -14.83 -9.55
CA PHE A 220 -2.43 -15.73 -8.80
C PHE A 220 -3.24 -16.82 -8.06
N ALA A 221 -4.32 -16.44 -7.38
CA ALA A 221 -5.25 -17.38 -6.73
C ALA A 221 -5.94 -18.35 -7.71
N ASN A 222 -6.03 -17.96 -8.99
CA ASN A 222 -6.55 -18.83 -10.08
C ASN A 222 -5.43 -19.66 -10.76
N GLY A 223 -4.27 -19.78 -10.13
CA GLY A 223 -3.18 -20.63 -10.62
C GLY A 223 -2.28 -19.97 -11.69
N LYS A 224 -2.41 -18.67 -11.96
CA LYS A 224 -1.52 -17.96 -12.88
C LYS A 224 -0.32 -17.39 -12.12
N PHE A 225 0.70 -18.20 -11.93
CA PHE A 225 1.87 -17.85 -11.12
C PHE A 225 2.90 -16.97 -11.84
N ASP A 226 2.75 -16.75 -13.15
CA ASP A 226 3.66 -15.90 -13.96
C ASP A 226 3.36 -14.42 -13.85
N VAL A 227 2.27 -14.04 -13.17
CA VAL A 227 1.87 -12.65 -13.00
C VAL A 227 2.87 -11.93 -12.11
N ARG A 228 3.35 -10.76 -12.56
CA ARG A 228 4.23 -9.88 -11.79
C ARG A 228 3.64 -8.48 -11.72
N ILE A 229 3.90 -7.81 -10.61
CA ILE A 229 3.49 -6.43 -10.36
C ILE A 229 4.66 -5.52 -10.73
N PRO A 230 4.44 -4.47 -11.56
CA PRO A 230 5.49 -3.51 -11.87
C PRO A 230 5.98 -2.79 -10.61
N VAL A 231 7.27 -2.81 -10.39
CA VAL A 231 7.93 -2.12 -9.27
C VAL A 231 8.25 -0.70 -9.71
N LYS A 232 7.54 0.31 -9.15
CA LYS A 232 7.71 1.71 -9.50
C LYS A 232 7.63 2.58 -8.24
N GLY A 233 8.67 3.35 -7.97
CA GLY A 233 8.73 4.25 -6.80
C GLY A 233 9.64 3.72 -5.69
N ASN A 234 9.56 4.35 -4.50
CA ASN A 234 10.34 4.01 -3.29
C ASN A 234 9.49 4.18 -2.03
N ASP A 235 8.22 3.79 -2.11
CA ASP A 235 7.25 3.87 -1.01
C ASP A 235 6.83 2.47 -0.53
N GLU A 236 5.99 2.40 0.47
CA GLU A 236 5.49 1.17 1.07
C GLU A 236 4.71 0.31 0.05
N ILE A 237 4.14 0.93 -0.97
CA ILE A 237 3.44 0.23 -2.07
C ILE A 237 4.46 -0.50 -2.95
N THR A 238 5.60 0.12 -3.17
CA THR A 238 6.73 -0.49 -3.90
C THR A 238 7.29 -1.69 -3.12
N GLU A 239 7.47 -1.57 -1.82
CA GLU A 239 7.92 -2.66 -0.94
C GLU A 239 6.93 -3.84 -0.99
N LEU A 240 5.63 -3.56 -0.94
CA LEU A 240 4.59 -4.58 -1.05
C LEU A 240 4.59 -5.27 -2.43
N ALA A 241 4.87 -4.53 -3.51
CA ALA A 241 5.01 -5.10 -4.85
C ALA A 241 6.21 -6.05 -4.94
N ILE A 242 7.34 -5.69 -4.34
CA ILE A 242 8.54 -6.53 -4.26
C ILE A 242 8.24 -7.81 -3.46
N ALA A 243 7.64 -7.68 -2.29
CA ALA A 243 7.27 -8.83 -1.46
C ALA A 243 6.33 -9.79 -2.18
N PHE A 244 5.31 -9.26 -2.88
CA PHE A 244 4.41 -10.06 -3.71
C PHE A 244 5.17 -10.79 -4.82
N ASN A 245 6.06 -10.12 -5.55
CA ASN A 245 6.81 -10.72 -6.63
C ASN A 245 7.74 -11.82 -6.13
N THR A 246 8.38 -11.65 -4.97
CA THR A 246 9.23 -12.66 -4.32
C THR A 246 8.40 -13.90 -3.92
N MET A 247 7.23 -13.69 -3.34
CA MET A 247 6.30 -14.78 -3.04
C MET A 247 5.84 -15.50 -4.31
N ALA A 248 5.48 -14.73 -5.35
CA ALA A 248 5.03 -15.27 -6.63
C ALA A 248 6.12 -16.11 -7.30
N GLU A 249 7.38 -15.68 -7.23
CA GLU A 249 8.52 -16.44 -7.76
C GLU A 249 8.73 -17.75 -7.01
N SER A 250 8.68 -17.72 -5.68
CA SER A 250 8.84 -18.92 -4.84
C SER A 250 7.74 -19.95 -5.11
N LEU A 251 6.48 -19.51 -5.23
CA LEU A 251 5.36 -20.40 -5.53
C LEU A 251 5.39 -20.93 -6.97
N SER A 252 5.75 -20.08 -7.94
CA SER A 252 5.90 -20.49 -9.34
C SER A 252 6.96 -21.58 -9.47
N ARG A 253 8.10 -21.41 -8.80
CA ARG A 253 9.17 -22.40 -8.75
C ARG A 253 8.72 -23.71 -8.10
N GLN A 254 7.99 -23.62 -7.00
CA GLN A 254 7.45 -24.79 -6.31
C GLN A 254 6.47 -25.58 -7.19
N GLU A 255 5.56 -24.88 -7.87
CA GLU A 255 4.56 -25.52 -8.75
C GLU A 255 5.22 -26.12 -10.00
N TYR A 256 6.19 -25.43 -10.58
CA TYR A 256 7.00 -25.97 -11.68
C TYR A 256 7.70 -27.27 -11.27
N THR A 257 8.35 -27.28 -10.09
CA THR A 257 9.03 -28.47 -9.55
C THR A 257 8.03 -29.60 -9.31
N ARG A 258 6.85 -29.30 -8.76
CA ARG A 258 5.78 -30.27 -8.52
C ARG A 258 5.22 -30.84 -9.82
N SER A 259 4.95 -30.00 -10.81
CA SER A 259 4.42 -30.41 -12.10
C SER A 259 5.41 -31.30 -12.86
N THR A 260 6.69 -30.90 -12.89
CA THR A 260 7.77 -31.69 -13.50
C THR A 260 7.95 -33.03 -12.79
N PHE A 261 7.86 -33.06 -11.45
CA PHE A 261 7.88 -34.29 -10.68
C PHE A 261 6.76 -35.25 -11.10
N LEU A 262 5.51 -34.78 -11.15
CA LEU A 262 4.37 -35.62 -11.55
C LEU A 262 4.49 -36.12 -12.99
N ALA A 263 4.98 -35.29 -13.91
CA ALA A 263 5.22 -35.66 -15.29
C ALA A 263 6.26 -36.80 -15.41
N ASN A 264 7.40 -36.65 -14.70
CA ASN A 264 8.46 -37.65 -14.69
C ASN A 264 8.04 -38.97 -14.06
N VAL A 265 7.32 -38.93 -12.91
CA VAL A 265 6.74 -40.13 -12.28
C VAL A 265 5.80 -40.85 -13.25
N SER A 266 4.90 -40.11 -13.91
CA SER A 266 3.94 -40.69 -14.85
C SER A 266 4.64 -41.36 -16.05
N HIS A 267 5.70 -40.73 -16.56
CA HIS A 267 6.50 -41.28 -17.66
C HIS A 267 7.21 -42.56 -17.22
N ASP A 268 7.92 -42.54 -16.07
CA ASP A 268 8.72 -43.66 -15.59
C ASP A 268 7.90 -44.85 -15.08
N LEU A 269 6.64 -44.64 -14.72
CA LEU A 269 5.66 -45.70 -14.48
C LEU A 269 5.09 -46.27 -15.79
N ARG A 270 4.80 -45.44 -16.78
CA ARG A 270 4.16 -45.87 -18.03
C ARG A 270 5.04 -46.82 -18.84
N THR A 271 6.34 -46.49 -18.92
CA THR A 271 7.28 -47.29 -19.74
C THR A 271 7.36 -48.75 -19.34
N PRO A 272 7.65 -49.13 -18.07
CA PRO A 272 7.66 -50.55 -17.66
C PRO A 272 6.27 -51.22 -17.76
N MET A 273 5.19 -50.51 -17.48
CA MET A 273 3.83 -51.05 -17.61
C MET A 273 3.51 -51.42 -19.06
N THR A 274 3.90 -50.55 -20.02
CA THR A 274 3.71 -50.85 -21.46
C THR A 274 4.52 -52.07 -21.89
N THR A 275 5.76 -52.18 -21.39
CA THR A 275 6.63 -53.34 -21.70
C THR A 275 6.06 -54.63 -21.13
N ILE A 276 5.61 -54.62 -19.86
CA ILE A 276 4.99 -55.77 -19.19
C ILE A 276 3.74 -56.18 -19.96
N SER A 277 2.81 -55.24 -20.22
CA SER A 277 1.56 -55.56 -20.97
C SER A 277 1.87 -56.12 -22.36
N GLY A 278 2.79 -55.48 -23.11
CA GLY A 278 3.11 -55.96 -24.46
C GLY A 278 3.70 -57.36 -24.51
N PHE A 279 4.53 -57.73 -23.52
CA PHE A 279 5.09 -59.08 -23.48
C PHE A 279 4.04 -60.11 -23.00
N ILE A 280 3.18 -59.74 -22.05
CA ILE A 280 2.04 -60.61 -21.64
C ILE A 280 1.11 -60.83 -22.84
N ASP A 281 0.71 -59.78 -23.55
CA ASP A 281 -0.16 -59.90 -24.73
C ASP A 281 0.49 -60.73 -25.82
N GLY A 282 1.84 -60.55 -26.05
CA GLY A 282 2.59 -61.36 -26.99
C GLY A 282 2.67 -62.86 -26.64
N ILE A 283 2.77 -63.18 -25.35
CA ILE A 283 2.72 -64.56 -24.85
C ILE A 283 1.31 -65.14 -25.03
N GLN A 284 0.27 -64.41 -24.62
CA GLN A 284 -1.13 -64.88 -24.65
C GLN A 284 -1.64 -65.03 -26.08
N SER A 285 -1.23 -64.19 -27.00
CA SER A 285 -1.62 -64.28 -28.43
C SER A 285 -0.82 -65.31 -29.22
N GLY A 286 0.16 -65.94 -28.59
CA GLY A 286 1.05 -66.87 -29.27
C GLY A 286 2.07 -66.25 -30.23
N ALA A 287 2.18 -64.91 -30.23
CA ALA A 287 3.17 -64.19 -31.02
C ALA A 287 4.61 -64.41 -30.49
N ILE A 288 4.75 -64.75 -29.20
CA ILE A 288 6.02 -65.18 -28.59
C ILE A 288 6.03 -66.73 -28.54
N PRO A 289 6.97 -67.35 -29.28
CA PRO A 289 7.06 -68.81 -29.27
C PRO A 289 7.37 -69.39 -27.89
N PRO A 290 6.92 -70.65 -27.57
CA PRO A 290 7.13 -71.24 -26.22
C PRO A 290 8.58 -71.28 -25.78
N GLU A 291 9.54 -71.48 -26.72
CA GLU A 291 10.96 -71.57 -26.41
C GLU A 291 11.60 -70.24 -25.94
N LYS A 292 10.87 -69.13 -26.18
CA LYS A 292 11.31 -67.79 -25.76
C LYS A 292 10.52 -67.21 -24.58
N GLN A 293 9.49 -67.89 -24.14
CA GLN A 293 8.61 -67.39 -23.07
C GLN A 293 9.37 -67.13 -21.78
N ASP A 294 10.26 -68.03 -21.36
CA ASP A 294 11.05 -67.89 -20.14
C ASP A 294 11.96 -66.65 -20.19
N TYR A 295 12.51 -66.30 -21.34
CA TYR A 295 13.29 -65.12 -21.52
C TYR A 295 12.45 -63.84 -21.32
N TYR A 296 11.25 -63.77 -21.93
CA TYR A 296 10.36 -62.61 -21.78
C TYR A 296 9.73 -62.51 -20.40
N LEU A 297 9.42 -63.64 -19.74
CA LEU A 297 9.03 -63.71 -18.35
C LEU A 297 10.12 -63.16 -17.42
N GLY A 298 11.37 -63.46 -17.72
CA GLY A 298 12.51 -62.87 -17.01
C GLY A 298 12.56 -61.33 -17.13
N ILE A 299 12.27 -60.79 -18.32
CA ILE A 299 12.18 -59.35 -18.53
C ILE A 299 11.00 -58.74 -17.75
N ILE A 300 9.82 -59.39 -17.83
CA ILE A 300 8.65 -58.96 -17.05
C ILE A 300 8.99 -58.90 -15.55
N ALA A 301 9.58 -59.97 -15.02
CA ALA A 301 9.99 -60.00 -13.62
C ALA A 301 10.99 -58.91 -13.24
N GLN A 302 11.89 -58.56 -14.15
CA GLN A 302 12.82 -57.44 -13.96
C GLN A 302 12.09 -56.09 -13.93
N GLU A 303 11.16 -55.85 -14.85
CA GLU A 303 10.38 -54.60 -14.89
C GLU A 303 9.47 -54.44 -13.68
N VAL A 304 8.83 -55.54 -13.17
CA VAL A 304 8.08 -55.54 -11.92
C VAL A 304 8.93 -55.18 -10.72
N ARG A 305 10.15 -55.77 -10.60
CA ARG A 305 11.09 -55.39 -9.53
C ARG A 305 11.54 -53.93 -9.64
N ARG A 306 11.73 -53.42 -10.85
CA ARG A 306 12.05 -52.01 -11.10
C ARG A 306 10.90 -51.11 -10.66
N LEU A 307 9.66 -51.42 -11.00
CA LEU A 307 8.45 -50.71 -10.61
C LEU A 307 8.27 -50.66 -9.11
N SER A 308 8.46 -51.80 -8.44
CA SER A 308 8.39 -51.92 -6.97
C SER A 308 9.41 -51.00 -6.28
N ARG A 309 10.66 -50.95 -6.76
CA ARG A 309 11.69 -50.05 -6.26
C ARG A 309 11.33 -48.60 -6.47
N LEU A 310 10.76 -48.23 -7.64
CA LEU A 310 10.32 -46.87 -7.92
C LEU A 310 9.23 -46.42 -6.93
N VAL A 311 8.20 -47.27 -6.72
CA VAL A 311 7.11 -46.99 -5.79
C VAL A 311 7.62 -46.84 -4.36
N SER A 312 8.49 -47.75 -3.89
CA SER A 312 9.10 -47.63 -2.55
C SER A 312 9.90 -46.33 -2.38
N SER A 313 10.68 -45.96 -3.40
CA SER A 313 11.46 -44.69 -3.38
C SER A 313 10.54 -43.46 -3.31
N LEU A 314 9.41 -43.48 -4.03
CA LEU A 314 8.42 -42.39 -3.99
C LEU A 314 7.74 -42.27 -2.62
N LEU A 315 7.41 -43.41 -1.99
CA LEU A 315 6.85 -43.45 -0.64
C LEU A 315 7.86 -42.93 0.41
N ASP A 316 9.12 -43.33 0.30
CA ASP A 316 10.18 -42.84 1.18
C ASP A 316 10.33 -41.31 1.08
N ILE A 317 10.39 -40.77 -0.15
CA ILE A 317 10.46 -39.33 -0.39
C ILE A 317 9.23 -38.60 0.21
N SER A 318 8.03 -39.14 -0.03
CA SER A 318 6.80 -38.57 0.50
C SER A 318 6.78 -38.51 2.02
N ARG A 319 7.17 -39.61 2.70
CA ARG A 319 7.24 -39.67 4.16
C ARG A 319 8.28 -38.72 4.75
N ILE A 320 9.46 -38.61 4.12
CA ILE A 320 10.51 -37.69 4.60
C ILE A 320 10.03 -36.25 4.44
N GLN A 321 9.41 -35.89 3.31
CA GLN A 321 8.92 -34.53 3.05
C GLN A 321 7.74 -34.11 3.93
N ALA A 322 6.86 -35.03 4.26
CA ALA A 322 5.76 -34.81 5.19
C ALA A 322 6.25 -34.66 6.65
N GLY A 323 7.53 -34.98 6.92
CA GLY A 323 8.04 -35.07 8.29
C GLY A 323 7.55 -36.30 9.06
N ASP A 324 6.91 -37.25 8.35
CA ASP A 324 6.31 -38.44 8.96
C ASP A 324 7.37 -39.53 9.23
N ARG A 325 8.54 -39.47 8.61
CA ARG A 325 9.64 -40.39 8.88
C ARG A 325 10.33 -39.98 10.19
N LYS A 326 10.09 -40.73 11.25
CA LYS A 326 10.81 -40.58 12.50
C LYS A 326 12.17 -41.28 12.38
N PHE A 327 13.24 -40.51 12.56
CA PHE A 327 14.60 -41.04 12.62
C PHE A 327 14.96 -41.38 14.04
N GLU A 328 15.41 -42.63 14.26
CA GLU A 328 15.83 -43.12 15.57
C GLU A 328 17.36 -43.10 15.66
N LYS A 329 17.89 -41.98 16.16
CA LYS A 329 19.35 -41.84 16.34
C LYS A 329 19.87 -42.74 17.42
N ALA A 330 20.90 -43.51 17.11
CA ALA A 330 21.64 -44.38 18.03
C ALA A 330 23.13 -44.36 17.68
N ASP A 331 23.94 -44.79 18.63
CA ASP A 331 25.36 -45.04 18.39
C ASP A 331 25.55 -46.35 17.64
N PHE A 332 26.36 -46.36 16.58
CA PHE A 332 26.74 -47.55 15.82
C PHE A 332 28.10 -47.38 15.17
N ASP A 333 28.78 -48.51 14.93
CA ASP A 333 30.08 -48.51 14.23
C ASP A 333 29.88 -48.34 12.70
N ILE A 334 30.30 -47.19 12.17
CA ILE A 334 30.22 -46.86 10.74
C ILE A 334 31.24 -47.63 9.90
N CYS A 335 32.40 -48.02 10.52
CA CYS A 335 33.43 -48.80 9.82
C CYS A 335 32.95 -50.22 9.56
N GLU A 336 32.31 -50.86 10.56
CA GLU A 336 31.70 -52.18 10.39
C GLU A 336 30.55 -52.15 9.38
N MET A 337 29.69 -51.13 9.42
CA MET A 337 28.64 -50.94 8.43
C MET A 337 29.20 -50.85 6.99
N ALA A 338 30.25 -50.08 6.79
CA ALA A 338 30.88 -49.93 5.48
C ALA A 338 31.53 -51.24 5.00
N ARG A 339 32.16 -52.02 5.89
CA ARG A 339 32.69 -53.34 5.57
C ARG A 339 31.59 -54.33 5.12
N LEU A 340 30.47 -54.37 5.85
CA LEU A 340 29.35 -55.24 5.51
C LEU A 340 28.72 -54.86 4.18
N ILE A 341 28.59 -53.56 3.88
CA ILE A 341 28.13 -53.07 2.56
C ILE A 341 29.10 -53.50 1.49
N LEU A 342 30.41 -53.36 1.66
CA LEU A 342 31.39 -53.74 0.67
C LEU A 342 31.36 -55.25 0.36
N ILE A 343 31.24 -56.12 1.40
CA ILE A 343 31.06 -57.54 1.27
C ILE A 343 29.80 -57.87 0.46
N SER A 344 28.70 -57.14 0.67
CA SER A 344 27.46 -57.39 -0.06
C SER A 344 27.56 -57.14 -1.60
N PHE A 345 28.63 -56.49 -2.03
CA PHE A 345 28.90 -56.20 -3.45
C PHE A 345 29.99 -57.11 -4.05
N GLU A 346 30.49 -58.14 -3.35
CA GLU A 346 31.53 -59.06 -3.82
C GLU A 346 31.33 -59.52 -5.27
N SER A 347 30.14 -60.00 -5.62
CA SER A 347 29.85 -60.43 -6.95
C SER A 347 30.02 -59.36 -8.06
N LYS A 348 29.67 -58.08 -7.73
CA LYS A 348 29.87 -56.95 -8.66
C LYS A 348 31.32 -56.49 -8.75
N ILE A 349 32.06 -56.66 -7.65
CA ILE A 349 33.51 -56.37 -7.58
C ILE A 349 34.25 -57.32 -8.47
N ASP A 350 33.93 -58.60 -8.37
CA ASP A 350 34.55 -59.69 -9.17
C ASP A 350 34.16 -59.55 -10.67
N GLU A 351 32.89 -59.27 -10.97
CA GLU A 351 32.42 -59.10 -12.35
C GLU A 351 33.17 -57.98 -13.09
N LYS A 352 33.51 -56.88 -12.38
CA LYS A 352 34.21 -55.73 -12.97
C LYS A 352 35.71 -55.72 -12.67
N ASN A 353 36.25 -56.74 -11.97
CA ASN A 353 37.65 -56.78 -11.52
C ASN A 353 38.11 -55.49 -10.81
N LEU A 354 37.31 -54.94 -9.90
CA LEU A 354 37.61 -53.67 -9.29
C LEU A 354 38.77 -53.79 -8.26
N ASP A 355 39.66 -52.79 -8.27
CA ASP A 355 40.71 -52.66 -7.26
C ASP A 355 40.15 -51.94 -6.04
N ILE A 356 39.92 -52.73 -4.94
CA ILE A 356 39.26 -52.26 -3.75
C ILE A 356 40.27 -51.79 -2.70
N GLU A 357 40.08 -50.55 -2.24
CA GLU A 357 40.85 -49.96 -1.14
C GLU A 357 39.89 -49.57 -0.01
N PHE A 358 40.12 -50.07 1.19
CA PHE A 358 39.34 -49.71 2.41
C PHE A 358 40.28 -49.02 3.38
N ASP A 359 40.12 -47.69 3.56
CA ASP A 359 40.98 -46.85 4.38
C ASP A 359 40.13 -46.23 5.49
N ALA A 360 40.07 -46.95 6.64
CA ALA A 360 39.26 -46.60 7.79
C ALA A 360 39.94 -47.06 9.07
N PRO A 361 39.67 -46.45 10.23
CA PRO A 361 40.08 -46.98 11.53
C PRO A 361 39.36 -48.31 11.82
N ASP A 362 39.86 -49.04 12.81
CA ASP A 362 39.28 -50.33 13.19
C ASP A 362 37.83 -50.20 13.62
N GLU A 363 37.50 -49.17 14.39
CA GLU A 363 36.15 -48.83 14.85
C GLU A 363 36.00 -47.32 14.96
N LEU A 364 34.84 -46.82 14.56
CA LEU A 364 34.46 -45.40 14.71
C LEU A 364 32.94 -45.26 14.90
N THR A 365 32.55 -44.75 16.08
CA THR A 365 31.15 -44.63 16.44
C THR A 365 30.52 -43.36 15.87
N ALA A 366 29.47 -43.52 15.08
CA ALA A 366 28.60 -42.44 14.56
C ALA A 366 27.31 -42.39 15.38
N TYR A 367 26.74 -41.17 15.57
CA TYR A 367 25.45 -40.97 16.21
C TYR A 367 24.43 -40.53 15.18
N SER A 368 23.61 -41.48 14.69
CA SER A 368 22.62 -41.24 13.67
C SER A 368 21.62 -42.39 13.60
N ASP A 369 20.66 -42.31 12.64
CA ASP A 369 19.79 -43.45 12.34
C ASP A 369 20.52 -44.46 11.48
N LYS A 370 20.77 -45.65 12.05
CA LYS A 370 21.57 -46.70 11.43
C LYS A 370 21.02 -47.15 10.08
N ASP A 371 19.72 -47.38 9.98
CA ASP A 371 19.09 -47.90 8.76
C ASP A 371 19.08 -46.83 7.64
N ALA A 372 18.86 -45.60 8.01
CA ALA A 372 18.92 -44.48 7.09
C ALA A 372 20.34 -44.25 6.53
N ILE A 373 21.36 -44.31 7.39
CA ILE A 373 22.77 -44.19 6.95
C ILE A 373 23.19 -45.39 6.11
N TYR A 374 22.76 -46.61 6.48
CA TYR A 374 22.97 -47.79 5.64
C TYR A 374 22.41 -47.61 4.26
N GLN A 375 21.16 -47.10 4.13
CA GLN A 375 20.52 -46.79 2.85
C GLN A 375 21.32 -45.79 2.03
N VAL A 376 21.83 -44.71 2.66
CA VAL A 376 22.65 -43.69 1.97
C VAL A 376 23.94 -44.30 1.48
N LEU A 377 24.72 -44.97 2.36
CA LEU A 377 26.02 -45.54 2.02
C LEU A 377 25.91 -46.64 0.98
N TYR A 378 24.91 -47.53 1.10
CA TYR A 378 24.61 -48.56 0.10
C TYR A 378 24.33 -47.97 -1.30
N ASN A 379 23.48 -46.92 -1.38
CA ASN A 379 23.14 -46.27 -2.64
C ASN A 379 24.37 -45.57 -3.28
N ILE A 380 25.21 -44.95 -2.46
CA ILE A 380 26.44 -44.31 -2.96
C ILE A 380 27.41 -45.37 -3.49
N CYS A 381 27.60 -46.49 -2.75
CA CYS A 381 28.44 -47.60 -3.17
C CYS A 381 27.90 -48.27 -4.44
N ASP A 382 26.60 -48.54 -4.52
CA ASP A 382 25.97 -49.11 -5.72
C ASP A 382 26.18 -48.23 -6.96
N ASN A 383 26.01 -46.92 -6.81
CA ASN A 383 26.32 -45.97 -7.89
C ASN A 383 27.80 -45.96 -8.25
N GLY A 384 28.69 -45.91 -7.26
CA GLY A 384 30.13 -45.94 -7.48
C GLY A 384 30.56 -47.18 -8.26
N MET A 385 30.17 -48.38 -7.87
CA MET A 385 30.47 -49.63 -8.56
C MET A 385 29.87 -49.70 -9.96
N LYS A 386 28.65 -49.23 -10.12
CA LYS A 386 27.94 -49.25 -11.38
C LYS A 386 28.62 -48.39 -12.44
N PHE A 387 29.11 -47.21 -12.06
CA PHE A 387 29.78 -46.26 -12.96
C PHE A 387 31.31 -46.40 -12.97
N SER A 388 31.89 -47.35 -12.21
CA SER A 388 33.29 -47.71 -12.28
C SER A 388 33.63 -48.32 -13.64
N ARG A 389 34.83 -48.01 -14.16
CA ARG A 389 35.41 -48.73 -15.27
C ARG A 389 35.89 -50.12 -14.86
N GLU A 390 35.95 -51.04 -15.77
CA GLU A 390 36.52 -52.37 -15.51
C GLU A 390 38.01 -52.23 -15.09
N GLY A 391 38.41 -52.95 -14.05
CA GLY A 391 39.73 -52.84 -13.43
C GLY A 391 39.99 -51.50 -12.73
N GLY A 392 38.97 -50.64 -12.56
CA GLY A 392 39.15 -49.34 -11.95
C GLY A 392 39.23 -49.40 -10.41
N LYS A 393 39.84 -48.39 -9.83
CA LYS A 393 39.96 -48.25 -8.39
C LYS A 393 38.63 -47.83 -7.77
N PHE A 394 38.21 -48.55 -6.68
CA PHE A 394 37.11 -48.20 -5.84
C PHE A 394 37.59 -48.11 -4.38
N ARG A 395 37.40 -46.97 -3.72
CA ARG A 395 37.93 -46.71 -2.40
C ARG A 395 36.85 -46.15 -1.47
N ILE A 396 36.75 -46.73 -0.26
CA ILE A 396 36.02 -46.15 0.83
C ILE A 396 37.01 -45.59 1.85
N THR A 397 36.86 -44.29 2.19
CA THR A 397 37.71 -43.63 3.17
C THR A 397 36.86 -43.13 4.32
N ILE A 398 37.16 -43.49 5.55
CA ILE A 398 36.49 -42.99 6.76
C ILE A 398 37.49 -42.25 7.62
N ARG A 399 37.18 -41.01 7.97
CA ARG A 399 38.06 -40.15 8.77
C ARG A 399 37.31 -39.56 9.94
N ASP A 400 38.00 -39.55 11.09
CA ASP A 400 37.56 -38.84 12.29
C ASP A 400 37.93 -37.34 12.15
N GLY A 401 36.92 -36.48 12.13
CA GLY A 401 37.08 -35.02 12.06
C GLY A 401 36.91 -34.33 13.42
N GLY A 402 36.97 -35.06 14.53
CA GLY A 402 36.73 -34.55 15.88
C GLY A 402 35.27 -34.62 16.27
N ASP A 403 34.47 -33.61 15.96
CA ASP A 403 33.02 -33.61 16.25
C ASP A 403 32.19 -34.25 15.12
N SER A 404 32.81 -34.60 14.00
CA SER A 404 32.14 -35.16 12.82
C SER A 404 32.94 -36.31 12.20
N ILE A 405 32.26 -37.18 11.48
CA ILE A 405 32.84 -38.27 10.71
C ILE A 405 32.64 -37.99 9.24
N ALA A 406 33.70 -38.07 8.46
CA ALA A 406 33.65 -37.99 7.01
C ALA A 406 33.77 -39.40 6.40
N VAL A 407 32.78 -39.81 5.61
CA VAL A 407 32.78 -41.05 4.84
C VAL A 407 32.80 -40.69 3.35
N SER A 408 33.86 -41.04 2.65
CA SER A 408 34.05 -40.79 1.22
C SER A 408 34.05 -42.09 0.46
N VAL A 409 33.32 -42.13 -0.65
CA VAL A 409 33.31 -43.25 -1.61
C VAL A 409 33.83 -42.72 -2.94
N TYR A 410 34.97 -43.20 -3.36
CA TYR A 410 35.67 -42.82 -4.58
C TYR A 410 35.60 -43.97 -5.57
N ASN A 411 35.37 -43.66 -6.84
CA ASN A 411 35.46 -44.63 -7.94
C ASN A 411 36.09 -44.01 -9.18
N GLU A 412 36.99 -44.77 -9.83
CA GLU A 412 37.48 -44.47 -11.16
C GLU A 412 36.48 -44.91 -12.21
N GLY A 413 36.12 -44.00 -13.10
CA GLY A 413 35.14 -44.30 -14.14
C GLY A 413 34.74 -43.10 -14.98
N VAL A 414 33.51 -43.07 -15.43
CA VAL A 414 33.01 -42.05 -16.36
C VAL A 414 33.06 -40.63 -15.75
N GLY A 415 33.00 -40.52 -14.41
CA GLY A 415 32.93 -39.22 -13.76
C GLY A 415 31.65 -38.44 -14.10
N ILE A 416 31.57 -37.22 -13.60
CA ILE A 416 30.45 -36.31 -13.79
C ILE A 416 30.99 -35.02 -14.38
N SER A 417 30.31 -34.46 -15.41
CA SER A 417 30.72 -33.20 -16.02
C SER A 417 30.45 -31.99 -15.07
N GLU A 418 31.23 -30.91 -15.23
CA GLU A 418 31.02 -29.70 -14.45
C GLU A 418 29.59 -29.12 -14.60
N GLU A 419 29.01 -29.28 -15.80
CA GLU A 419 27.64 -28.85 -16.11
C GLU A 419 26.60 -29.67 -15.33
N ASP A 420 26.86 -30.96 -15.10
CA ASP A 420 25.96 -31.89 -14.43
C ASP A 420 26.07 -31.84 -12.88
N LEU A 421 27.24 -31.47 -12.36
CA LEU A 421 27.52 -31.48 -10.90
C LEU A 421 26.46 -30.75 -10.05
N PRO A 422 25.93 -29.56 -10.44
CA PRO A 422 24.90 -28.86 -9.63
C PRO A 422 23.60 -29.63 -9.52
N TYR A 423 23.30 -30.54 -10.46
CA TYR A 423 21.98 -31.19 -10.61
C TYR A 423 21.97 -32.65 -10.18
N VAL A 424 23.11 -33.25 -9.83
CA VAL A 424 23.19 -34.71 -9.54
C VAL A 424 22.34 -35.15 -8.34
N PHE A 425 22.01 -34.23 -7.43
CA PHE A 425 21.12 -34.46 -6.31
C PHE A 425 19.67 -34.08 -6.60
N ASP A 426 19.34 -33.64 -7.81
CA ASP A 426 17.97 -33.31 -8.19
C ASP A 426 17.14 -34.57 -8.46
N ARG A 427 15.82 -34.47 -8.28
CA ARG A 427 14.91 -35.59 -8.51
C ARG A 427 14.85 -35.97 -9.98
N PHE A 428 14.95 -37.28 -10.28
CA PHE A 428 14.92 -37.82 -11.65
C PHE A 428 16.06 -37.36 -12.54
N TYR A 429 17.06 -36.71 -11.95
CA TYR A 429 18.20 -36.27 -12.74
C TYR A 429 19.05 -37.47 -13.18
N LYS A 430 19.36 -37.51 -14.46
CA LYS A 430 20.30 -38.44 -15.10
C LYS A 430 21.02 -37.68 -16.18
N SER A 431 22.32 -37.68 -16.14
CA SER A 431 23.10 -37.14 -17.28
C SER A 431 22.81 -37.93 -18.55
N ASP A 432 22.82 -37.28 -19.71
CA ASP A 432 22.51 -37.95 -20.98
C ASP A 432 23.41 -39.15 -21.24
N LYS A 433 24.65 -39.11 -20.75
CA LYS A 433 25.61 -40.20 -20.86
C LYS A 433 25.37 -41.34 -19.87
N SER A 434 24.82 -41.06 -18.69
CA SER A 434 24.43 -42.08 -17.70
C SER A 434 23.19 -42.86 -18.14
N ARG A 435 22.33 -42.29 -18.99
CA ARG A 435 21.13 -42.97 -19.55
C ARG A 435 21.49 -44.20 -20.36
N GLY A 436 22.62 -44.21 -21.03
CA GLY A 436 23.11 -45.36 -21.79
C GLY A 436 23.63 -46.50 -20.90
N LEU A 437 24.30 -46.16 -19.81
CA LEU A 437 24.94 -47.09 -18.87
C LEU A 437 23.97 -47.63 -17.82
N ASP A 438 23.01 -46.82 -17.38
CA ASP A 438 22.01 -47.16 -16.37
C ASP A 438 20.59 -47.16 -16.95
N LYS A 439 20.19 -48.22 -17.57
CA LYS A 439 18.82 -48.45 -18.04
C LYS A 439 17.85 -48.74 -16.89
N THR A 440 18.31 -49.13 -15.72
CA THR A 440 17.50 -49.60 -14.59
C THR A 440 17.29 -48.58 -13.49
N GLY A 441 18.12 -47.58 -13.36
CA GLY A 441 18.03 -46.52 -12.34
C GLY A 441 16.83 -45.58 -12.62
N VAL A 442 16.30 -44.99 -11.59
CA VAL A 442 15.16 -44.09 -11.62
C VAL A 442 15.60 -42.62 -11.48
N GLY A 443 16.85 -42.36 -11.10
CA GLY A 443 17.34 -41.00 -10.81
C GLY A 443 16.84 -40.45 -9.47
N LEU A 444 16.38 -41.30 -8.56
CA LEU A 444 15.94 -40.92 -7.23
C LEU A 444 16.95 -41.25 -6.12
N GLY A 445 17.91 -42.15 -6.37
CA GLY A 445 18.83 -42.62 -5.34
C GLY A 445 19.65 -41.53 -4.67
N LEU A 446 20.33 -40.68 -5.46
CA LEU A 446 21.14 -39.57 -4.92
C LEU A 446 20.31 -38.47 -4.25
N TYR A 447 19.11 -38.19 -4.79
CA TYR A 447 18.17 -37.28 -4.14
C TYR A 447 17.73 -37.79 -2.75
N ILE A 448 17.44 -39.10 -2.65
CA ILE A 448 17.11 -39.75 -1.35
C ILE A 448 18.28 -39.65 -0.41
N CYS A 449 19.53 -39.95 -0.88
CA CYS A 449 20.73 -39.81 -0.08
C CYS A 449 20.88 -38.40 0.47
N LYS A 450 20.73 -37.37 -0.37
CA LYS A 450 20.82 -35.97 0.03
C LYS A 450 19.74 -35.60 1.05
N THR A 451 18.48 -36.00 0.80
CA THR A 451 17.34 -35.70 1.66
C THR A 451 17.48 -36.36 3.03
N ILE A 452 17.90 -37.62 3.10
CA ILE A 452 18.15 -38.33 4.37
C ILE A 452 19.28 -37.64 5.13
N THR A 453 20.42 -37.40 4.47
CA THR A 453 21.60 -36.80 5.12
C THR A 453 21.26 -35.41 5.68
N ASP A 454 20.58 -34.56 4.91
CA ASP A 454 20.16 -33.22 5.36
C ASP A 454 19.15 -33.30 6.53
N SER A 455 18.21 -34.26 6.50
CA SER A 455 17.22 -34.46 7.58
C SER A 455 17.86 -34.92 8.90
N LEU A 456 19.00 -35.61 8.81
CA LEU A 456 19.77 -36.04 9.97
C LEU A 456 20.77 -35.00 10.50
N GLY A 457 20.85 -33.82 9.83
CA GLY A 457 21.79 -32.75 10.18
C GLY A 457 23.18 -32.93 9.60
N GLY A 458 23.40 -33.92 8.74
CA GLY A 458 24.65 -34.18 8.06
C GLY A 458 24.81 -33.34 6.77
N LYS A 459 25.88 -33.60 6.00
CA LYS A 459 26.13 -32.98 4.68
C LYS A 459 26.56 -34.05 3.70
N LEU A 460 26.04 -33.95 2.45
CA LEU A 460 26.43 -34.79 1.33
C LEU A 460 26.86 -33.91 0.17
N PHE A 461 28.05 -34.14 -0.38
CA PHE A 461 28.58 -33.44 -1.52
C PHE A 461 29.35 -34.40 -2.43
N VAL A 462 29.65 -33.95 -3.65
CA VAL A 462 30.34 -34.71 -4.68
C VAL A 462 31.48 -33.90 -5.25
N LYS A 463 32.61 -34.59 -5.54
CA LYS A 463 33.70 -34.10 -6.35
C LYS A 463 33.91 -35.07 -7.50
N SER A 464 34.12 -34.58 -8.71
CA SER A 464 34.31 -35.43 -9.86
C SER A 464 35.10 -34.72 -10.92
N GLU A 465 35.84 -35.52 -11.69
CA GLU A 465 36.45 -35.09 -12.94
C GLU A 465 35.99 -36.02 -14.05
N TYR A 466 35.38 -35.43 -15.08
CA TYR A 466 34.80 -36.17 -16.18
C TYR A 466 35.85 -37.05 -16.87
N GLY A 467 35.52 -38.33 -17.09
CA GLY A 467 36.39 -39.34 -17.68
C GLY A 467 37.45 -39.91 -16.74
N LYS A 468 37.51 -39.46 -15.45
CA LYS A 468 38.55 -39.92 -14.53
C LYS A 468 37.97 -40.55 -13.26
N TYR A 469 37.24 -39.78 -12.47
CA TYR A 469 36.74 -40.25 -11.18
C TYR A 469 35.47 -39.52 -10.69
N CYS A 470 34.79 -40.16 -9.73
CA CYS A 470 33.79 -39.53 -8.93
C CYS A 470 34.02 -39.86 -7.43
N GLU A 471 33.80 -38.92 -6.53
CA GLU A 471 33.96 -39.07 -5.10
C GLU A 471 32.75 -38.42 -4.41
N PHE A 472 31.93 -39.23 -3.73
CA PHE A 472 30.87 -38.76 -2.86
C PHE A 472 31.36 -38.74 -1.41
N THR A 473 31.16 -37.64 -0.70
CA THR A 473 31.53 -37.51 0.70
C THR A 473 30.32 -37.14 1.53
N MET A 474 30.04 -37.98 2.54
CA MET A 474 29.01 -37.77 3.56
C MET A 474 29.67 -37.37 4.87
N ILE A 475 29.16 -36.31 5.52
CA ILE A 475 29.59 -35.88 6.86
C ILE A 475 28.46 -36.18 7.84
N LEU A 476 28.76 -36.87 8.90
CA LEU A 476 27.86 -37.26 9.97
C LEU A 476 28.33 -36.70 11.32
N GLU A 477 27.43 -36.60 12.29
CA GLU A 477 27.73 -36.31 13.67
C GLU A 477 28.45 -37.49 14.29
N LYS A 478 29.52 -37.24 15.04
CA LYS A 478 30.26 -38.27 15.76
C LYS A 478 29.50 -38.68 17.01
N GLY A 479 29.35 -39.98 17.24
CA GLY A 479 28.80 -40.53 18.45
C GLY A 479 29.73 -40.30 19.65
N ARG A 480 29.18 -40.37 20.85
CA ARG A 480 29.99 -40.33 22.07
C ARG A 480 30.64 -41.69 22.22
N SER A 481 31.96 -41.73 22.17
CA SER A 481 32.73 -42.90 22.57
C SER A 481 32.35 -43.23 24.02
N LYS A 482 31.86 -44.45 24.26
CA LYS A 482 31.61 -44.97 25.60
C LYS A 482 32.91 -45.18 26.36
#